data_4a5cf9af1e070366e03e56c54cda32a7
#
_entry.id   4a5cf9af1e070366e03e56c54cda32a7
#
_cell.length_a   1.000
_cell.length_b   1.000
_cell.length_c   1.000
_cell.angle_alpha   90.00
_cell.angle_beta   90.00
_cell.angle_gamma   90.00
#
_symmetry.space_group_name_H-M   'P 1'
#
loop_
_entity.id
_entity.type
_entity.pdbx_description
1 polymer ?
#
loop_
_entity_poly.entity_id
_entity_poly.type
_entity_poly.pdbx_seq_one_letter_code
_entity_poly.pdbx_strand_id
1 'polypeptide(L)'
;MAYDEYLADRSRQVLKQKSVYFEEKKMMGGLCFMVDDKMCFGLLSDKLTGDGKLMCRVGPQNYEKALSRPHCSKMNFTGRTMNGFVFVDAEGFDTDTDIAYWIQLCLDYNPQATRSKKKKK
;
A
#
# COMPACT_ATOMS: atom_id res chain seq x y z
N MET A 1 16.42 0.14 -9.05
CA MET A 1 15.43 0.80 -8.20
C MET A 1 14.58 -0.25 -7.56
N ALA A 2 14.26 -0.06 -6.31
CA ALA A 2 13.46 -1.03 -5.58
C ALA A 2 11.96 -0.83 -5.79
N TYR A 3 11.57 0.21 -6.48
CA TYR A 3 10.17 0.48 -6.78
C TYR A 3 10.07 1.26 -8.08
N ASP A 4 8.87 1.30 -8.63
CA ASP A 4 8.61 1.97 -9.90
C ASP A 4 8.30 3.44 -9.65
N GLU A 5 9.17 4.33 -10.15
CA GLU A 5 8.98 5.77 -9.96
C GLU A 5 7.70 6.28 -10.62
N TYR A 6 7.32 5.69 -11.74
CA TYR A 6 6.09 6.09 -12.39
C TYR A 6 4.88 5.78 -11.51
N LEU A 7 4.90 4.60 -10.88
CA LEU A 7 3.85 4.23 -9.97
C LEU A 7 3.85 5.13 -8.74
N ALA A 8 5.04 5.49 -8.26
CA ALA A 8 5.13 6.41 -7.13
C ALA A 8 4.48 7.74 -7.46
N ASP A 9 4.75 8.26 -8.65
CA ASP A 9 4.16 9.53 -9.08
C ASP A 9 2.64 9.44 -9.17
N ARG A 10 2.12 8.34 -9.73
CA ARG A 10 0.68 8.16 -9.81
C ARG A 10 0.05 8.14 -8.42
N SER A 11 0.72 7.48 -7.48
CA SER A 11 0.23 7.42 -6.11
C SER A 11 0.22 8.80 -5.45
N ARG A 12 1.28 9.58 -5.69
CA ARG A 12 1.35 10.94 -5.16
C ARG A 12 0.21 11.79 -5.69
N GLN A 13 -0.10 11.65 -6.99
CA GLN A 13 -1.17 12.41 -7.60
C GLN A 13 -2.52 12.10 -6.96
N VAL A 14 -2.79 10.82 -6.69
CA VAL A 14 -4.03 10.44 -6.04
C VAL A 14 -4.14 11.09 -4.67
N LEU A 15 -3.07 11.02 -3.88
CA LEU A 15 -3.08 11.61 -2.54
C LEU A 15 -3.28 13.11 -2.59
N LYS A 16 -2.66 13.78 -3.55
CA LYS A 16 -2.82 15.22 -3.70
C LYS A 16 -4.24 15.58 -4.10
N GLN A 17 -4.83 14.80 -4.98
CA GLN A 17 -6.21 15.05 -5.41
C GLN A 17 -7.18 14.88 -4.25
N LYS A 18 -6.84 14.04 -3.29
CA LYS A 18 -7.68 13.82 -2.11
C LYS A 18 -7.33 14.77 -0.98
N SER A 19 -6.39 15.67 -1.21
CA SER A 19 -5.95 16.65 -0.22
C SER A 19 -5.42 16.00 1.05
N VAL A 20 -4.70 14.90 0.89
CA VAL A 20 -4.14 14.16 2.01
C VAL A 20 -2.67 14.53 2.17
N TYR A 21 -2.29 14.93 3.38
CA TYR A 21 -0.88 15.13 3.69
C TYR A 21 -0.23 13.77 3.90
N PHE A 22 0.93 13.56 3.31
CA PHE A 22 1.63 12.29 3.42
C PHE A 22 3.13 12.52 3.44
N GLU A 23 3.84 11.53 3.95
CA GLU A 23 5.29 11.48 3.92
C GLU A 23 5.71 10.19 3.28
N GLU A 24 6.93 10.16 2.75
CA GLU A 24 7.46 8.98 2.09
C GLU A 24 8.67 8.48 2.84
N LYS A 25 8.75 7.16 3.00
CA LYS A 25 9.89 6.52 3.63
C LYS A 25 10.32 5.33 2.80
N LYS A 26 11.62 5.21 2.58
CA LYS A 26 12.14 4.01 1.92
C LYS A 26 12.34 2.95 2.98
N MET A 27 11.71 1.79 2.78
CA MET A 27 11.85 0.70 3.73
C MET A 27 11.38 -0.59 3.06
N MET A 28 11.82 -1.70 3.59
CA MET A 28 11.44 -3.03 3.09
C MET A 28 11.73 -3.20 1.61
N GLY A 29 12.76 -2.51 1.13
CA GLY A 29 13.12 -2.59 -0.27
C GLY A 29 12.21 -1.84 -1.21
N GLY A 30 11.37 -0.98 -0.68
CA GLY A 30 10.43 -0.22 -1.49
C GLY A 30 10.19 1.17 -0.93
N LEU A 31 9.06 1.74 -1.26
CA LEU A 31 8.69 3.08 -0.81
C LEU A 31 7.37 3.00 -0.06
N CYS A 32 7.36 3.46 1.17
CA CYS A 32 6.14 3.50 1.99
C CYS A 32 5.58 4.90 2.06
N PHE A 33 4.28 5.01 1.95
CA PHE A 33 3.57 6.27 2.12
C PHE A 33 2.96 6.29 3.51
N MET A 34 3.36 7.29 4.28
CA MET A 34 2.93 7.44 5.67
C MET A 34 1.87 8.52 5.75
N VAL A 35 0.78 8.22 6.41
CA VAL A 35 -0.28 9.20 6.65
C VAL A 35 -0.52 9.24 8.14
N ASP A 36 -0.41 10.42 8.74
CA ASP A 36 -0.61 10.61 10.17
C ASP A 36 0.33 9.72 10.99
N ASP A 37 1.60 9.64 10.56
CA ASP A 37 2.64 8.83 11.19
C ASP A 37 2.36 7.33 11.16
N LYS A 38 1.47 6.90 10.28
CA LYS A 38 1.13 5.48 10.16
C LYS A 38 1.38 5.04 8.74
N MET A 39 1.82 3.80 8.58
CA MET A 39 1.99 3.25 7.25
C MET A 39 0.61 3.07 6.61
N CYS A 40 0.41 3.73 5.47
CA CYS A 40 -0.86 3.66 4.78
C CYS A 40 -0.79 2.61 3.65
N PHE A 41 0.19 2.73 2.79
CA PHE A 41 0.41 1.75 1.73
C PHE A 41 1.85 1.88 1.27
N GLY A 42 2.28 0.97 0.43
CA GLY A 42 3.65 0.98 -0.06
C GLY A 42 3.75 0.46 -1.46
N LEU A 43 4.90 0.67 -2.06
CA LEU A 43 5.21 0.23 -3.41
C LEU A 43 6.43 -0.68 -3.35
N LEU A 44 6.34 -1.81 -4.03
CA LEU A 44 7.43 -2.76 -4.11
C LEU A 44 7.58 -3.18 -5.56
N SER A 45 8.68 -3.84 -5.88
CA SER A 45 8.85 -4.50 -7.18
C SER A 45 8.88 -5.99 -6.95
N ASP A 46 8.23 -6.73 -7.83
CA ASP A 46 8.28 -8.17 -7.81
C ASP A 46 9.68 -8.61 -8.19
N LYS A 47 10.28 -9.46 -7.38
CA LYS A 47 11.67 -9.86 -7.61
C LYS A 47 11.83 -10.71 -8.85
N LEU A 48 10.78 -11.42 -9.23
CA LEU A 48 10.86 -12.33 -10.37
C LEU A 48 10.58 -11.62 -11.68
N THR A 49 9.61 -10.71 -11.69
CA THR A 49 9.18 -10.06 -12.93
C THR A 49 9.67 -8.63 -13.05
N GLY A 50 10.01 -8.00 -11.94
CA GLY A 50 10.36 -6.59 -11.94
C GLY A 50 9.18 -5.64 -11.97
N ASP A 51 7.97 -6.18 -12.01
CA ASP A 51 6.77 -5.35 -12.07
C ASP A 51 6.50 -4.68 -10.74
N GLY A 52 5.86 -3.52 -10.78
CA GLY A 52 5.44 -2.84 -9.58
C GLY A 52 4.31 -3.58 -8.88
N LYS A 53 4.25 -3.40 -7.57
CA LYS A 53 3.27 -4.07 -6.73
C LYS A 53 2.88 -3.11 -5.62
N LEU A 54 1.59 -3.02 -5.33
CA LEU A 54 1.11 -2.25 -4.20
C LEU A 54 1.03 -3.14 -2.96
N MET A 55 1.44 -2.58 -1.84
CA MET A 55 1.23 -3.20 -0.53
C MET A 55 0.22 -2.33 0.18
N CYS A 56 -0.98 -2.85 0.41
CA CYS A 56 -2.09 -2.07 0.91
C CYS A 56 -2.44 -2.49 2.33
N ARG A 57 -2.48 -1.53 3.24
CA ARG A 57 -2.93 -1.78 4.61
C ARG A 57 -4.41 -1.45 4.69
N VAL A 58 -5.23 -2.47 4.43
CA VAL A 58 -6.68 -2.27 4.34
C VAL A 58 -7.40 -2.54 5.65
N GLY A 59 -6.72 -3.17 6.60
CA GLY A 59 -7.30 -3.47 7.90
C GLY A 59 -8.08 -4.78 7.90
N PRO A 60 -8.31 -5.32 9.10
CA PRO A 60 -8.97 -6.63 9.19
C PRO A 60 -10.41 -6.62 8.71
N GLN A 61 -11.11 -5.51 8.81
CA GLN A 61 -12.51 -5.46 8.40
C GLN A 61 -12.67 -5.54 6.89
N ASN A 62 -11.71 -5.01 6.14
CA ASN A 62 -11.77 -5.02 4.68
C ASN A 62 -10.89 -6.10 4.06
N TYR A 63 -10.28 -6.94 4.89
CA TYR A 63 -9.30 -7.90 4.42
C TYR A 63 -9.92 -8.90 3.45
N GLU A 64 -11.03 -9.53 3.84
CA GLU A 64 -11.68 -10.50 2.97
C GLU A 64 -12.24 -9.86 1.70
N LYS A 65 -12.80 -8.66 1.85
CA LYS A 65 -13.33 -7.93 0.71
C LYS A 65 -12.23 -7.63 -0.29
N ALA A 66 -11.07 -7.19 0.20
CA ALA A 66 -9.94 -6.90 -0.67
C ALA A 66 -9.44 -8.16 -1.36
N LEU A 67 -9.34 -9.26 -0.63
CA LEU A 67 -8.84 -10.51 -1.20
C LEU A 67 -9.78 -11.09 -2.26
N SER A 68 -11.05 -10.70 -2.24
CA SER A 68 -12.00 -11.19 -3.23
C SER A 68 -11.82 -10.53 -4.59
N ARG A 69 -11.04 -9.46 -4.67
CA ARG A 69 -10.83 -8.76 -5.93
C ARG A 69 -9.73 -9.45 -6.73
N PRO A 70 -9.82 -9.40 -8.08
CA PRO A 70 -8.77 -9.98 -8.91
C PRO A 70 -7.42 -9.29 -8.66
N HIS A 71 -6.34 -10.01 -8.84
CA HIS A 71 -4.97 -9.51 -8.76
C HIS A 71 -4.57 -9.07 -7.37
N CYS A 72 -5.33 -9.47 -6.36
CA CYS A 72 -5.04 -9.19 -4.97
C CYS A 72 -4.71 -10.49 -4.26
N SER A 73 -3.66 -10.48 -3.44
CA SER A 73 -3.25 -11.68 -2.72
C SER A 73 -2.83 -11.31 -1.32
N LYS A 74 -2.75 -12.32 -0.47
CA LYS A 74 -2.29 -12.12 0.90
C LYS A 74 -0.85 -11.66 0.91
N MET A 75 -0.54 -10.74 1.80
CA MET A 75 0.82 -10.32 2.00
C MET A 75 1.53 -11.37 2.84
N ASN A 76 2.47 -12.07 2.21
CA ASN A 76 3.24 -13.10 2.86
C ASN A 76 4.69 -12.62 2.90
N PHE A 77 5.04 -11.96 3.97
CA PHE A 77 6.35 -11.35 4.11
C PHE A 77 7.14 -12.11 5.16
N THR A 78 8.34 -12.51 4.82
CA THR A 78 9.23 -13.27 5.71
C THR A 78 8.57 -14.56 6.20
N GLY A 79 7.76 -15.20 5.34
CA GLY A 79 7.13 -16.47 5.66
C GLY A 79 5.90 -16.38 6.53
N ARG A 80 5.42 -15.18 6.80
CA ARG A 80 4.25 -14.98 7.64
C ARG A 80 3.21 -14.18 6.90
N THR A 81 1.96 -14.61 7.01
CA THR A 81 0.84 -13.86 6.45
C THR A 81 0.52 -12.71 7.38
N MET A 82 0.41 -11.52 6.82
CA MET A 82 0.12 -10.32 7.61
C MET A 82 -1.34 -9.97 7.45
N ASN A 83 -2.12 -10.19 8.50
CA ASN A 83 -3.55 -9.93 8.48
C ASN A 83 -3.82 -8.44 8.31
N GLY A 84 -4.70 -8.10 7.40
CA GLY A 84 -5.03 -6.70 7.15
C GLY A 84 -4.16 -6.05 6.08
N PHE A 85 -3.17 -6.78 5.56
CA PHE A 85 -2.29 -6.31 4.50
C PHE A 85 -2.46 -7.19 3.28
N VAL A 86 -2.50 -6.58 2.11
CA VAL A 86 -2.61 -7.35 0.87
C VAL A 86 -1.63 -6.79 -0.15
N PHE A 87 -1.26 -7.63 -1.11
CA PHE A 87 -0.49 -7.22 -2.28
C PHE A 87 -1.43 -7.10 -3.47
N VAL A 88 -1.21 -6.10 -4.31
CA VAL A 88 -1.97 -5.94 -5.55
C VAL A 88 -0.98 -5.93 -6.70
N ASP A 89 -1.19 -6.81 -7.68
CA ASP A 89 -0.34 -6.89 -8.86
C ASP A 89 -0.59 -5.74 -9.80
N ALA A 90 0.33 -5.54 -10.75
CA ALA A 90 0.26 -4.42 -11.68
C ALA A 90 -1.09 -4.35 -12.40
N GLU A 91 -1.65 -5.49 -12.77
CA GLU A 91 -2.92 -5.51 -13.47
C GLU A 91 -4.08 -5.05 -12.59
N GLY A 92 -3.92 -5.13 -11.27
CA GLY A 92 -4.97 -4.72 -10.35
C GLY A 92 -5.01 -3.22 -10.10
N PHE A 93 -4.00 -2.48 -10.54
CA PHE A 93 -3.99 -1.02 -10.40
C PHE A 93 -3.58 -0.34 -11.70
N ASP A 94 -3.95 -0.95 -12.82
CA ASP A 94 -3.56 -0.46 -14.13
C ASP A 94 -4.16 0.90 -14.45
N THR A 95 -5.41 1.13 -14.08
CA THR A 95 -6.07 2.41 -14.35
C THR A 95 -5.96 3.32 -13.15
N ASP A 96 -6.13 4.62 -13.39
CA ASP A 96 -6.14 5.59 -12.30
C ASP A 96 -7.29 5.34 -11.33
N THR A 97 -8.43 4.89 -11.85
CA THR A 97 -9.56 4.52 -10.99
C THR A 97 -9.19 3.38 -10.06
N ASP A 98 -8.49 2.38 -10.56
CA ASP A 98 -8.07 1.25 -9.74
C ASP A 98 -7.10 1.68 -8.65
N ILE A 99 -6.11 2.49 -9.00
CA ILE A 99 -5.16 2.98 -8.00
C ILE A 99 -5.90 3.77 -6.92
N ALA A 100 -6.80 4.65 -7.34
CA ALA A 100 -7.56 5.46 -6.39
C ALA A 100 -8.39 4.58 -5.46
N TYR A 101 -8.96 3.51 -5.98
CA TYR A 101 -9.74 2.59 -5.17
C TYR A 101 -8.89 1.98 -4.04
N TRP A 102 -7.72 1.45 -4.41
CA TRP A 102 -6.86 0.81 -3.41
C TRP A 102 -6.36 1.80 -2.38
N ILE A 103 -5.98 2.99 -2.82
CA ILE A 103 -5.49 4.01 -1.90
C ILE A 103 -6.62 4.46 -0.98
N GLN A 104 -7.85 4.57 -1.52
CA GLN A 104 -8.98 4.98 -0.69
C GLN A 104 -9.26 3.95 0.40
N LEU A 105 -9.17 2.65 0.08
CA LEU A 105 -9.33 1.62 1.11
C LEU A 105 -8.32 1.79 2.23
N CYS A 106 -7.08 2.10 1.85
CA CYS A 106 -6.04 2.30 2.85
C CYS A 106 -6.31 3.55 3.69
N LEU A 107 -6.77 4.61 3.06
CA LEU A 107 -7.10 5.84 3.77
C LEU A 107 -8.27 5.65 4.72
N ASP A 108 -9.25 4.84 4.31
CA ASP A 108 -10.40 4.56 5.14
C ASP A 108 -10.01 3.86 6.43
N TYR A 109 -9.02 2.98 6.36
CA TYR A 109 -8.55 2.27 7.54
C TYR A 109 -7.57 3.11 8.37
N ASN A 110 -6.87 4.04 7.73
CA ASN A 110 -5.75 4.73 8.37
C ASN A 110 -6.05 5.31 9.75
N PRO A 111 -7.23 5.92 10.00
CA PRO A 111 -7.49 6.46 11.34
C PRO A 111 -7.49 5.39 12.42
N GLN A 112 -7.79 4.15 12.06
CA GLN A 112 -7.82 3.04 13.01
C GLN A 112 -6.49 2.30 13.12
N ALA A 113 -5.55 2.58 12.21
CA ALA A 113 -4.27 1.90 12.20
C ALA A 113 -3.44 2.33 13.39
N THR A 114 -2.58 1.43 13.85
CA THR A 114 -1.66 1.78 14.92
C THR A 114 -0.43 2.42 14.33
N ARG A 115 0.15 3.36 15.07
CA ARG A 115 1.41 3.97 14.68
C ARG A 115 2.53 2.98 14.84
N SER A 116 3.61 3.22 14.11
CA SER A 116 4.81 2.42 14.30
C SER A 116 5.27 2.55 15.73
N LYS A 117 5.70 1.45 16.29
CA LYS A 117 6.29 1.49 17.61
C LYS A 117 7.56 2.23 17.58
N LYS A 118 7.69 3.08 18.42
CA LYS A 118 8.90 3.75 18.47
C LYS A 118 9.33 3.85 19.79
N LYS A 119 9.50 3.85 20.00
CA LYS A 119 9.74 4.05 20.86
C LYS A 119 9.35 4.92 21.53
N LYS A 120 9.02 5.10 22.31
CA LYS A 120 8.64 5.81 22.92
C LYS A 120 9.10 6.13 23.62
N LYS A 121 9.36 6.36 23.88
CA LYS A 121 9.76 6.76 24.50
C LYS A 121 9.95 6.84 24.99
#